data_055abc4c6d1cd9893fcd0c85082317f5
#
_entry.id   055abc4c6d1cd9893fcd0c85082317f5
#
_cell.length_a   1.000
_cell.length_b   1.000
_cell.length_c   1.000
_cell.angle_alpha   90.00
_cell.angle_beta   90.00
_cell.angle_gamma   90.00
#
_symmetry.space_group_name_H-M   'P 1'
#
loop_
_entity.id
_entity.type
_entity.pdbx_description
1 polymer ?
#
loop_
_entity_poly.entity_id
_entity_poly.type
_entity_poly.pdbx_seq_one_letter_code
_entity_poly.pdbx_strand_id
1 'polypeptide(L)'
;MKERILVVSDIHGHRKALVTLLKAVNFNVRKDQLVLMGDYVNNGPDSFGTLKLVKRLKRRGALALAGNHEMRWLESKDKKIKRWHKFLRELSTIEVIDNYIFAHAGIDTSKPLNKQIKEYTTGHYNHNLNRNIPKNKYLIHGHIPNYRYGLKNDELYKKKNILDIDT
;
A
#
# COMPACT_ATOMS: atom_id res chain seq x y z
N MET A 1 22.00 -7.30 -3.08
CA MET A 1 21.03 -6.38 -2.41
C MET A 1 20.30 -5.58 -3.45
N LYS A 2 19.08 -5.10 -3.14
CA LYS A 2 18.37 -4.16 -4.00
C LYS A 2 18.98 -2.77 -3.85
N GLU A 3 19.06 -2.02 -4.97
CA GLU A 3 19.69 -0.70 -4.99
C GLU A 3 18.74 0.41 -4.54
N ARG A 4 17.41 0.24 -4.80
CA ARG A 4 16.37 1.22 -4.47
C ARG A 4 15.13 0.53 -3.92
N ILE A 5 14.40 1.24 -3.06
CA ILE A 5 13.04 0.89 -2.68
C ILE A 5 12.10 1.86 -3.41
N LEU A 6 11.22 1.34 -4.24
CA LEU A 6 10.18 2.08 -4.93
C LEU A 6 8.83 1.77 -4.28
N VAL A 7 8.09 2.80 -3.89
CA VAL A 7 6.84 2.64 -3.15
C VAL A 7 5.70 3.27 -3.94
N VAL A 8 4.59 2.56 -4.09
CA VAL A 8 3.38 3.05 -4.77
C VAL A 8 2.17 2.66 -3.94
N SER A 9 1.25 3.60 -3.70
CA SER A 9 0.01 3.41 -2.97
C SER A 9 -1.21 3.83 -3.80
N ASP A 10 -2.40 3.44 -3.35
CA ASP A 10 -3.70 3.99 -3.76
C ASP A 10 -3.93 4.03 -5.28
N ILE A 11 -3.66 2.89 -5.95
CA ILE A 11 -3.68 2.77 -7.42
C ILE A 11 -5.10 2.81 -8.00
N HIS A 12 -6.10 2.37 -7.23
CA HIS A 12 -7.51 2.47 -7.54
C HIS A 12 -7.90 2.15 -8.99
N GLY A 13 -7.48 0.99 -9.51
CA GLY A 13 -7.83 0.59 -10.88
C GLY A 13 -7.10 1.35 -12.01
N HIS A 14 -6.18 2.24 -11.69
CA HIS A 14 -5.41 3.02 -12.68
C HIS A 14 -4.18 2.25 -13.18
N ARG A 15 -4.40 1.04 -13.70
CA ARG A 15 -3.34 0.15 -14.21
C ARG A 15 -2.40 0.81 -15.20
N LYS A 16 -2.92 1.65 -16.11
CA LYS A 16 -2.10 2.34 -17.10
C LYS A 16 -1.14 3.34 -16.44
N ALA A 17 -1.62 4.09 -15.45
CA ALA A 17 -0.79 5.04 -14.68
C ALA A 17 0.35 4.30 -13.96
N LEU A 18 0.06 3.18 -13.28
CA LEU A 18 1.11 2.36 -12.66
C LEU A 18 2.17 1.90 -13.68
N VAL A 19 1.76 1.42 -14.85
CA VAL A 19 2.71 0.99 -15.90
C VAL A 19 3.56 2.18 -16.37
N THR A 20 2.96 3.34 -16.58
CA THR A 20 3.66 4.56 -17.00
C THR A 20 4.66 5.02 -15.93
N LEU A 21 4.25 5.04 -14.67
CA LEU A 21 5.11 5.39 -13.55
C LEU A 21 6.34 4.45 -13.46
N LEU A 22 6.12 3.13 -13.51
CA LEU A 22 7.21 2.16 -13.46
C LEU A 22 8.18 2.30 -14.63
N LYS A 23 7.70 2.67 -15.83
CA LYS A 23 8.55 3.00 -16.97
C LYS A 23 9.34 4.30 -16.75
N ALA A 24 8.68 5.36 -16.28
CA ALA A 24 9.30 6.67 -16.05
C ALA A 24 10.48 6.60 -15.05
N VAL A 25 10.34 5.75 -14.01
CA VAL A 25 11.42 5.55 -13.03
C VAL A 25 12.42 4.46 -13.45
N ASN A 26 12.33 3.93 -14.67
CA ASN A 26 13.17 2.83 -15.17
C ASN A 26 13.20 1.64 -14.20
N PHE A 27 12.03 1.20 -13.73
CA PHE A 27 11.92 0.09 -12.78
C PHE A 27 12.59 -1.19 -13.29
N ASN A 28 13.50 -1.73 -12.51
CA ASN A 28 14.20 -2.97 -12.78
C ASN A 28 13.98 -3.98 -11.65
N VAL A 29 13.24 -5.05 -11.92
CA VAL A 29 12.91 -6.08 -10.92
C VAL A 29 14.13 -6.76 -10.28
N ARG A 30 15.29 -6.76 -10.93
CA ARG A 30 16.53 -7.32 -10.37
C ARG A 30 17.22 -6.37 -9.41
N LYS A 31 17.14 -5.05 -9.67
CA LYS A 31 17.83 -4.00 -8.93
C LYS A 31 16.96 -3.32 -7.88
N ASP A 32 15.66 -3.18 -8.15
CA ASP A 32 14.75 -2.43 -7.30
C ASP A 32 13.88 -3.35 -6.43
N GLN A 33 13.59 -2.94 -5.20
CA GLN A 33 12.53 -3.48 -4.39
C GLN A 33 11.26 -2.65 -4.60
N LEU A 34 10.25 -3.21 -5.24
CA LEU A 34 8.95 -2.56 -5.37
C LEU A 34 8.07 -2.94 -4.18
N VAL A 35 7.46 -1.94 -3.55
CA VAL A 35 6.45 -2.08 -2.51
C VAL A 35 5.15 -1.44 -3.02
N LEU A 36 4.10 -2.24 -3.12
CA LEU A 36 2.74 -1.84 -3.50
C LEU A 36 1.89 -1.85 -2.24
N MET A 37 1.34 -0.70 -1.85
CA MET A 37 0.82 -0.51 -0.50
C MET A 37 -0.70 -0.58 -0.35
N GLY A 38 -1.38 -1.23 -1.27
CA GLY A 38 -2.83 -1.45 -1.18
C GLY A 38 -3.65 -0.50 -2.03
N ASP A 39 -4.96 -0.64 -1.91
CA ASP A 39 -6.00 0.06 -2.66
C ASP A 39 -5.79 -0.02 -4.17
N TYR A 40 -5.70 -1.26 -4.66
CA TYR A 40 -5.55 -1.55 -6.09
C TYR A 40 -6.86 -1.46 -6.86
N VAL A 41 -7.99 -1.61 -6.16
CA VAL A 41 -9.32 -1.76 -6.73
C VAL A 41 -10.22 -0.57 -6.44
N ASN A 42 -11.37 -0.53 -7.15
CA ASN A 42 -12.39 0.52 -7.08
C ASN A 42 -11.89 1.89 -7.59
N ASN A 43 -12.80 2.84 -7.67
CA ASN A 43 -12.63 4.25 -8.03
C ASN A 43 -12.11 4.51 -9.47
N GLY A 44 -11.27 3.66 -10.03
CA GLY A 44 -10.72 3.81 -11.37
C GLY A 44 -11.23 2.76 -12.37
N PRO A 45 -10.78 2.82 -13.61
CA PRO A 45 -11.41 2.14 -14.75
C PRO A 45 -11.14 0.63 -14.85
N ASP A 46 -10.06 0.10 -14.23
CA ASP A 46 -9.61 -1.28 -14.46
C ASP A 46 -9.09 -1.97 -13.19
N SER A 47 -9.98 -2.22 -12.24
CA SER A 47 -9.64 -2.92 -10.98
C SER A 47 -9.08 -4.33 -11.24
N PHE A 48 -9.72 -5.11 -12.12
CA PHE A 48 -9.27 -6.48 -12.38
C PHE A 48 -7.93 -6.54 -13.14
N GLY A 49 -7.71 -5.64 -14.08
CA GLY A 49 -6.43 -5.51 -14.78
C GLY A 49 -5.31 -5.06 -13.86
N THR A 50 -5.62 -4.16 -12.92
CA THR A 50 -4.68 -3.73 -11.87
C THR A 50 -4.29 -4.91 -10.97
N LEU A 51 -5.26 -5.68 -10.47
CA LEU A 51 -4.95 -6.89 -9.67
C LEU A 51 -4.13 -7.93 -10.44
N LYS A 52 -4.41 -8.13 -11.74
CA LYS A 52 -3.58 -9.00 -12.60
C LYS A 52 -2.13 -8.52 -12.64
N LEU A 53 -1.91 -7.21 -12.77
CA LEU A 53 -0.58 -6.61 -12.79
C LEU A 53 0.11 -6.74 -11.43
N VAL A 54 -0.57 -6.39 -10.33
CA VAL A 54 -0.06 -6.53 -8.95
C VAL A 54 0.35 -7.98 -8.67
N LYS A 55 -0.51 -8.95 -8.99
CA LYS A 55 -0.21 -10.38 -8.83
C LYS A 55 1.03 -10.81 -9.62
N ARG A 56 1.20 -10.30 -10.85
CA ARG A 56 2.38 -10.56 -11.67
C ARG A 56 3.65 -9.94 -11.06
N LEU A 57 3.56 -8.70 -10.57
CA LEU A 57 4.69 -8.02 -9.91
C LEU A 57 5.07 -8.73 -8.61
N LYS A 58 4.09 -9.13 -7.78
CA LYS A 58 4.33 -9.92 -6.55
C LYS A 58 5.06 -11.23 -6.84
N ARG A 59 4.66 -11.96 -7.89
CA ARG A 59 5.36 -13.19 -8.32
C ARG A 59 6.81 -12.94 -8.77
N ARG A 60 7.15 -11.71 -9.12
CA ARG A 60 8.50 -11.29 -9.52
C ARG A 60 9.28 -10.64 -8.38
N GLY A 61 8.78 -10.71 -7.15
CA GLY A 61 9.47 -10.25 -5.94
C GLY A 61 9.03 -8.88 -5.40
N ALA A 62 7.98 -8.26 -5.97
CA ALA A 62 7.40 -7.08 -5.33
C ALA A 62 6.68 -7.49 -4.03
N LEU A 63 6.78 -6.65 -3.00
CA LEU A 63 5.94 -6.73 -1.82
C LEU A 63 4.58 -6.09 -2.16
N ALA A 64 3.51 -6.72 -1.72
CA ALA A 64 2.17 -6.22 -1.99
C ALA A 64 1.30 -6.33 -0.74
N LEU A 65 0.85 -5.19 -0.25
CA LEU A 65 0.01 -5.06 0.93
C LEU A 65 -1.47 -4.95 0.54
N ALA A 66 -2.36 -5.21 1.47
CA ALA A 66 -3.77 -4.95 1.32
C ALA A 66 -4.13 -3.56 1.88
N GLY A 67 -5.01 -2.84 1.20
CA GLY A 67 -5.70 -1.67 1.72
C GLY A 67 -7.15 -1.99 2.11
N ASN A 68 -7.90 -0.97 2.52
CA ASN A 68 -9.30 -1.14 2.93
C ASN A 68 -10.20 -1.56 1.75
N HIS A 69 -9.87 -1.19 0.53
CA HIS A 69 -10.64 -1.60 -0.65
C HIS A 69 -10.49 -3.09 -0.95
N GLU A 70 -9.33 -3.69 -0.73
CA GLU A 70 -9.13 -5.13 -0.80
C GLU A 70 -9.91 -5.84 0.32
N MET A 71 -9.96 -5.26 1.54
CA MET A 71 -10.74 -5.82 2.66
C MET A 71 -12.23 -5.85 2.33
N ARG A 72 -12.80 -4.77 1.78
CA ARG A 72 -14.19 -4.73 1.30
C ARG A 72 -14.46 -5.76 0.21
N TRP A 73 -13.50 -6.00 -0.69
CA TRP A 73 -13.63 -7.04 -1.70
C TRP A 73 -13.66 -8.44 -1.11
N LEU A 74 -12.97 -8.71 -0.01
CA LEU A 74 -13.05 -10.00 0.70
C LEU A 74 -14.44 -10.28 1.31
N GLU A 75 -15.23 -9.23 1.57
CA GLU A 75 -16.60 -9.35 2.06
C GLU A 75 -17.62 -9.49 0.91
N SER A 76 -17.22 -9.21 -0.32
CA SER A 76 -18.10 -9.19 -1.47
C SER A 76 -18.65 -10.57 -1.81
N LYS A 77 -19.96 -10.61 -2.14
CA LYS A 77 -20.65 -11.81 -2.63
C LYS A 77 -20.57 -11.97 -4.16
N ASP A 78 -20.07 -10.96 -4.89
CA ASP A 78 -19.92 -11.01 -6.34
C ASP A 78 -18.99 -12.14 -6.76
N LYS A 79 -19.48 -13.00 -7.69
CA LYS A 79 -18.75 -14.18 -8.18
C LYS A 79 -17.43 -13.82 -8.88
N LYS A 80 -17.36 -12.66 -9.57
CA LYS A 80 -16.14 -12.20 -10.25
C LYS A 80 -15.09 -11.79 -9.22
N ILE A 81 -15.49 -11.10 -8.15
CA ILE A 81 -14.63 -10.68 -7.06
C ILE A 81 -14.16 -11.90 -6.24
N LYS A 82 -15.05 -12.84 -5.93
CA LYS A 82 -14.71 -14.07 -5.18
C LYS A 82 -13.57 -14.88 -5.79
N ARG A 83 -13.39 -14.86 -7.11
CA ARG A 83 -12.24 -15.51 -7.78
C ARG A 83 -10.88 -14.94 -7.35
N TRP A 84 -10.87 -13.73 -6.79
CA TRP A 84 -9.69 -13.05 -6.29
C TRP A 84 -9.45 -13.22 -4.79
N HIS A 85 -10.43 -13.73 -4.02
CA HIS A 85 -10.33 -13.85 -2.57
C HIS A 85 -9.06 -14.59 -2.11
N LYS A 86 -8.66 -15.66 -2.81
CA LYS A 86 -7.42 -16.37 -2.49
C LYS A 86 -6.22 -15.41 -2.56
N PHE A 87 -6.06 -14.71 -3.67
CA PHE A 87 -4.96 -13.76 -3.85
C PHE A 87 -5.01 -12.60 -2.85
N LEU A 88 -6.20 -12.05 -2.59
CA LEU A 88 -6.36 -10.94 -1.64
C LEU A 88 -6.00 -11.35 -0.20
N ARG A 89 -6.26 -12.60 0.19
CA ARG A 89 -5.84 -13.12 1.50
C ARG A 89 -4.33 -13.36 1.61
N GLU A 90 -3.63 -13.50 0.49
CA GLU A 90 -2.16 -13.65 0.43
C GLU A 90 -1.41 -12.31 0.50
N LEU A 91 -2.13 -11.18 0.50
CA LEU A 91 -1.53 -9.86 0.66
C LEU A 91 -1.13 -9.63 2.11
N SER A 92 0.06 -9.08 2.31
CA SER A 92 0.53 -8.64 3.62
C SER A 92 -0.27 -7.43 4.10
N THR A 93 -0.21 -7.11 5.37
CA THR A 93 -0.79 -5.88 5.92
C THR A 93 0.28 -4.95 6.49
N ILE A 94 1.46 -5.50 6.73
CA ILE A 94 2.68 -4.78 7.11
C ILE A 94 3.86 -5.45 6.44
N GLU A 95 4.81 -4.65 6.01
CA GLU A 95 6.13 -5.08 5.57
C GLU A 95 7.19 -4.22 6.24
N VAL A 96 8.37 -4.79 6.46
CA VAL A 96 9.51 -4.07 7.05
C VAL A 96 10.75 -4.34 6.20
N ILE A 97 11.41 -3.28 5.78
CA ILE A 97 12.71 -3.35 5.10
C ILE A 97 13.65 -2.41 5.86
N ASP A 98 14.69 -2.94 6.47
CA ASP A 98 15.65 -2.20 7.30
C ASP A 98 14.94 -1.34 8.37
N ASN A 99 14.98 -0.03 8.24
CA ASN A 99 14.34 0.92 9.15
C ASN A 99 12.98 1.40 8.67
N TYR A 100 12.49 0.94 7.51
CA TYR A 100 11.22 1.36 6.94
C TYR A 100 10.12 0.36 7.27
N ILE A 101 8.99 0.87 7.77
CA ILE A 101 7.76 0.14 8.03
C ILE A 101 6.76 0.59 6.96
N PHE A 102 6.15 -0.36 6.28
CA PHE A 102 5.13 -0.10 5.26
C PHE A 102 3.80 -0.69 5.74
N ALA A 103 2.76 0.14 5.78
CA ALA A 103 1.39 -0.28 6.06
C ALA A 103 0.45 0.65 5.32
N HIS A 104 -0.66 0.14 4.75
CA HIS A 104 -1.54 0.97 3.92
C HIS A 104 -2.04 2.21 4.67
N ALA A 105 -2.61 2.06 5.87
CA ALA A 105 -3.16 3.18 6.64
C ALA A 105 -2.35 3.55 7.89
N GLY A 106 -1.29 2.79 8.19
CA GLY A 106 -0.47 3.00 9.36
C GLY A 106 -0.44 1.84 10.35
N ILE A 107 0.02 2.08 11.57
CA ILE A 107 0.19 1.07 12.62
C ILE A 107 -0.33 1.57 13.97
N ASP A 108 -0.75 0.63 14.82
CA ASP A 108 -1.03 0.89 16.23
C ASP A 108 0.29 0.85 17.02
N THR A 109 0.79 2.01 17.40
CA THR A 109 2.08 2.13 18.11
C THR A 109 2.05 1.66 19.56
N SER A 110 0.88 1.32 20.11
CA SER A 110 0.74 0.66 21.42
C SER A 110 1.03 -0.83 21.37
N LYS A 111 1.14 -1.41 20.16
CA LYS A 111 1.37 -2.84 19.95
C LYS A 111 2.64 -3.11 19.16
N PRO A 112 3.32 -4.23 19.42
CA PRO A 112 4.43 -4.66 18.59
C PRO A 112 3.95 -5.01 17.16
N LEU A 113 4.84 -4.91 16.17
CA LEU A 113 4.50 -5.08 14.75
C LEU A 113 3.88 -6.44 14.43
N ASN A 114 4.28 -7.49 15.12
CA ASN A 114 3.73 -8.85 14.95
C ASN A 114 2.37 -9.07 15.64
N LYS A 115 1.85 -8.06 16.36
CA LYS A 115 0.53 -8.11 17.02
C LYS A 115 -0.42 -7.01 16.50
N GLN A 116 -0.11 -6.45 15.33
CA GLN A 116 -0.99 -5.47 14.70
C GLN A 116 -2.31 -6.11 14.25
N ILE A 117 -3.39 -5.37 14.37
CA ILE A 117 -4.71 -5.80 13.90
C ILE A 117 -4.83 -5.40 12.43
N LYS A 118 -5.19 -6.36 11.58
CA LYS A 118 -5.28 -6.22 10.14
C LYS A 118 -6.17 -5.05 9.73
N GLU A 119 -7.31 -4.92 10.36
CA GLU A 119 -8.30 -3.89 10.10
C GLU A 119 -7.74 -2.48 10.35
N TYR A 120 -6.82 -2.34 11.29
CA TYR A 120 -6.16 -1.06 11.57
C TYR A 120 -5.13 -0.73 10.51
N THR A 121 -4.26 -1.66 10.19
CA THR A 121 -3.18 -1.42 9.24
C THR A 121 -3.65 -1.20 7.81
N THR A 122 -4.84 -1.71 7.48
CA THR A 122 -5.49 -1.50 6.19
C THR A 122 -6.45 -0.31 6.17
N GLY A 123 -6.69 0.38 7.30
CA GLY A 123 -7.64 1.50 7.36
C GLY A 123 -9.11 1.11 7.28
N HIS A 124 -9.44 -0.18 7.50
CA HIS A 124 -10.82 -0.65 7.48
C HIS A 124 -11.62 -0.08 8.67
N TYR A 125 -10.96 0.21 9.79
CA TYR A 125 -11.50 0.97 10.91
C TYR A 125 -10.74 2.28 11.10
N ASN A 126 -11.49 3.35 11.37
CA ASN A 126 -10.95 4.70 11.56
C ASN A 126 -10.30 4.82 12.95
N HIS A 127 -8.97 4.83 13.00
CA HIS A 127 -8.23 5.02 14.24
C HIS A 127 -7.11 6.06 14.07
N ASN A 128 -6.90 6.84 15.13
CA ASN A 128 -5.76 7.75 15.26
C ASN A 128 -4.47 6.94 15.43
N LEU A 129 -4.03 6.32 14.36
CA LEU A 129 -2.79 5.57 14.29
C LEU A 129 -1.59 6.53 14.14
N ASN A 130 -0.39 6.09 14.40
CA ASN A 130 0.87 6.79 14.06
C ASN A 130 1.38 7.85 15.05
N ARG A 131 1.07 7.76 16.33
CA ARG A 131 1.49 8.82 17.25
C ARG A 131 2.94 8.74 17.73
N ASN A 132 3.55 7.56 17.84
CA ASN A 132 4.86 7.36 18.44
C ASN A 132 5.71 6.31 17.71
N ILE A 133 6.03 6.56 16.43
CA ILE A 133 6.96 5.69 15.71
C ILE A 133 8.33 5.76 16.40
N PRO A 134 9.00 4.62 16.66
CA PRO A 134 10.34 4.60 17.24
C PRO A 134 11.32 5.51 16.48
N LYS A 135 12.20 6.20 17.16
CA LYS A 135 13.11 7.22 16.57
C LYS A 135 13.97 6.69 15.43
N ASN A 136 14.31 5.40 15.47
CA ASN A 136 15.13 4.71 14.45
C ASN A 136 14.31 4.02 13.36
N LYS A 137 12.99 4.22 13.31
CA LYS A 137 12.09 3.66 12.27
C LYS A 137 11.38 4.79 11.54
N TYR A 138 11.03 4.51 10.29
CA TYR A 138 10.23 5.38 9.43
C TYR A 138 8.97 4.64 9.03
N LEU A 139 7.80 5.24 9.19
CA LEU A 139 6.54 4.72 8.69
C LEU A 139 6.22 5.37 7.35
N ILE A 140 5.96 4.55 6.35
CA ILE A 140 5.45 4.97 5.05
C ILE A 140 4.06 4.37 4.91
N HIS A 141 3.08 5.21 4.63
CA HIS A 141 1.68 4.81 4.43
C HIS A 141 1.01 5.61 3.30
N GLY A 142 -0.21 5.28 2.94
CA GLY A 142 -1.10 5.98 2.06
C GLY A 142 -2.45 6.20 2.72
N HIS A 143 -3.55 5.92 2.02
CA HIS A 143 -4.92 5.90 2.55
C HIS A 143 -5.53 7.26 2.85
N ILE A 144 -4.78 8.27 3.24
CA ILE A 144 -5.30 9.59 3.59
C ILE A 144 -4.83 10.57 2.52
N PRO A 145 -5.70 10.95 1.57
CA PRO A 145 -5.32 11.86 0.50
C PRO A 145 -4.75 13.18 1.04
N ASN A 146 -3.71 13.67 0.40
CA ASN A 146 -2.94 14.86 0.81
C ASN A 146 -3.80 16.11 1.03
N TYR A 147 -4.90 16.29 0.29
CA TYR A 147 -5.83 17.41 0.48
C TYR A 147 -6.46 17.42 1.88
N ARG A 148 -6.56 16.28 2.56
CA ARG A 148 -7.03 16.21 3.97
C ARG A 148 -6.04 16.81 4.97
N TYR A 149 -4.80 16.98 4.57
CA TYR A 149 -3.78 17.71 5.33
C TYR A 149 -3.66 19.18 4.89
N GLY A 150 -4.50 19.62 3.96
CA GLY A 150 -4.42 20.97 3.37
C GLY A 150 -3.28 21.15 2.38
N LEU A 151 -2.74 20.04 1.84
CA LEU A 151 -1.63 20.02 0.88
C LEU A 151 -2.14 20.04 -0.56
N LYS A 152 -1.28 20.46 -1.50
CA LYS A 152 -1.53 20.39 -2.94
C LYS A 152 -1.28 18.98 -3.47
N ASN A 153 -1.78 18.69 -4.69
CA ASN A 153 -1.70 17.36 -5.30
C ASN A 153 -0.27 16.85 -5.56
N ASP A 154 0.73 17.74 -5.61
CA ASP A 154 2.15 17.40 -5.82
C ASP A 154 2.98 17.42 -4.52
N GLU A 155 2.33 17.64 -3.37
CA GLU A 155 2.98 17.67 -2.06
C GLU A 155 2.74 16.36 -1.31
N LEU A 156 3.73 15.91 -0.55
CA LEU A 156 3.64 14.76 0.33
C LEU A 156 3.53 15.18 1.78
N TYR A 157 2.62 14.54 2.53
CA TYR A 157 2.58 14.77 3.98
C TYR A 157 3.77 14.11 4.66
N LYS A 158 4.58 14.93 5.33
CA LYS A 158 5.74 14.47 6.09
C LYS A 158 5.72 15.07 7.49
N LYS A 159 5.77 14.22 8.50
CA LYS A 159 5.86 14.64 9.90
C LYS A 159 6.83 13.75 10.66
N LYS A 160 7.95 14.30 11.12
CA LYS A 160 9.02 13.55 11.79
C LYS A 160 9.47 12.36 10.92
N ASN A 161 9.20 11.15 11.38
CA ASN A 161 9.53 9.88 10.73
C ASN A 161 8.30 9.18 10.11
N ILE A 162 7.28 9.94 9.75
CA ILE A 162 6.08 9.48 9.04
C ILE A 162 6.01 10.15 7.68
N LEU A 163 5.74 9.38 6.64
CA LEU A 163 5.51 9.83 5.28
C LEU A 163 4.22 9.23 4.76
N ASP A 164 3.26 10.08 4.38
CA ASP A 164 2.07 9.70 3.63
C ASP A 164 2.30 9.98 2.14
N ILE A 165 1.99 9.00 1.30
CA ILE A 165 2.21 9.05 -0.15
C ILE A 165 0.93 8.96 -0.97
N ASP A 166 -0.25 9.10 -0.36
CA ASP A 166 -1.53 9.20 -1.04
C ASP A 166 -1.74 10.65 -1.53
N THR A 167 -1.54 10.88 -2.83
CA THR A 167 -1.56 12.21 -3.46
C THR A 167 -2.67 12.35 -4.48
#